data_d49ea7e7a7f00d6643b46a6a4cb9358e
#
_entry.id   d49ea7e7a7f00d6643b46a6a4cb9358e
#
_cell.length_a   1.000
_cell.length_b   1.000
_cell.length_c   1.000
_cell.angle_alpha   90.00
_cell.angle_beta   90.00
_cell.angle_gamma   90.00
#
_symmetry.space_group_name_H-M   'P 1'
#
loop_
_entity.id
_entity.type
_entity.pdbx_description
1 polymer ?
#
loop_
_entity_poly.entity_id
_entity_poly.type
_entity_poly.pdbx_seq_one_letter_code
_entity_poly.pdbx_strand_id
1 'polypeptide(L)'
;NKERENSEKTICLKSYKDYTLIKTNDIIYLEADNNTTDFVLCDNRRISAFKTLKTFEDALSENFVRIHHKYIVNSKYISKISFGKQICILSTKTKDISP
;
A
#
# COMPACT_ATOMS: atom_id res chain seq x y z
N ASN A 1 19.54 17.52 3.09
CA ASN A 1 19.42 17.08 2.65
C ASN A 1 18.99 16.59 2.19
N LYS A 2 18.84 16.74 1.77
CA LYS A 2 18.34 16.19 1.19
C LYS A 2 18.29 15.24 0.73
N GLU A 3 18.67 15.20 0.48
CA GLU A 3 18.69 14.16 -0.01
C GLU A 3 18.15 13.08 0.52
N ARG A 4 17.84 12.97 1.31
CA ARG A 4 17.21 12.03 1.95
C ARG A 4 15.85 11.89 1.65
N GLU A 5 15.30 12.80 1.23
CA GLU A 5 13.95 12.66 0.93
C GLU A 5 13.74 11.78 -0.21
N ASN A 6 14.77 11.54 -0.90
CA ASN A 6 14.67 10.59 -1.96
C ASN A 6 15.00 9.21 -1.52
N SER A 7 15.37 9.04 -0.28
CA SER A 7 15.74 7.72 0.14
C SER A 7 14.51 6.85 0.23
N GLU A 8 14.65 5.67 -0.27
CA GLU A 8 13.60 4.67 -0.17
C GLU A 8 13.49 4.22 1.25
N LYS A 9 12.28 4.14 1.72
CA LYS A 9 12.03 3.54 3.01
C LYS A 9 11.81 2.06 2.82
N THR A 10 12.21 1.29 3.81
CA THR A 10 12.02 -0.15 3.79
C THR A 10 11.16 -0.52 4.97
N ILE A 11 10.18 -1.38 4.71
CA ILE A 11 9.30 -1.89 5.75
C ILE A 11 9.67 -3.34 5.99
N CYS A 12 9.82 -3.69 7.26
CA CYS A 12 10.10 -5.07 7.65
C CYS A 12 8.78 -5.71 8.07
N LEU A 13 8.35 -6.72 7.33
CA LEU A 13 7.15 -7.46 7.64
C LEU A 13 7.53 -8.77 8.29
N LYS A 14 7.02 -8.95 9.50
CA LYS A 14 7.28 -10.17 10.24
C LYS A 14 6.17 -11.17 9.93
N SER A 15 6.55 -12.31 9.38
CA SER A 15 5.62 -13.39 9.20
C SER A 15 5.92 -14.46 10.24
N TYR A 16 5.29 -15.60 10.09
CA TYR A 16 5.40 -16.67 11.08
C TYR A 16 6.85 -17.08 11.37
N LYS A 17 7.66 -17.21 10.34
CA LYS A 17 9.04 -17.65 10.51
C LYS A 17 10.07 -16.68 9.96
N ASP A 18 9.63 -15.71 9.21
CA ASP A 18 10.55 -14.89 8.44
C ASP A 18 10.30 -13.41 8.63
N TYR A 19 11.31 -12.64 8.27
CA TYR A 19 11.16 -11.20 8.08
C TYR A 19 11.33 -10.95 6.61
N THR A 20 10.41 -10.19 6.05
CA THR A 20 10.49 -9.79 4.65
C THR A 20 10.69 -8.29 4.58
N LEU A 21 11.75 -7.86 3.92
CA LEU A 21 12.02 -6.44 3.74
C LEU A 21 11.44 -6.01 2.40
N ILE A 22 10.61 -4.98 2.44
CA ILE A 22 9.93 -4.47 1.25
C ILE A 22 10.25 -3.00 1.11
N LYS A 23 10.67 -2.60 -0.08
CA LYS A 23 10.88 -1.19 -0.36
C LYS A 23 9.53 -0.53 -0.58
N THR A 24 9.29 0.57 0.09
CA THR A 24 7.97 1.23 -0.02
C THR A 24 7.69 1.68 -1.44
N ASN A 25 8.73 2.02 -2.21
CA ASN A 25 8.52 2.41 -3.61
C ASN A 25 7.98 1.30 -4.48
N ASP A 26 8.12 0.06 -4.05
CA ASP A 26 7.65 -1.09 -4.81
C ASP A 26 6.21 -1.47 -4.47
N ILE A 27 5.63 -0.84 -3.45
CA ILE A 27 4.28 -1.14 -3.03
C ILE A 27 3.30 -0.35 -3.87
N ILE A 28 2.37 -1.05 -4.52
CA ILE A 28 1.32 -0.39 -5.27
C ILE A 28 0.20 0.04 -4.34
N TYR A 29 -0.27 -0.87 -3.49
CA TYR A 29 -1.31 -0.55 -2.53
C TYR A 29 -1.34 -1.57 -1.41
N LEU A 30 -2.04 -1.22 -0.34
CA LEU A 30 -2.31 -2.11 0.79
C LEU A 30 -3.80 -2.33 0.86
N GLU A 31 -4.20 -3.55 1.16
CA GLU A 31 -5.61 -3.91 1.27
C GLU A 31 -5.87 -4.59 2.60
N ALA A 32 -6.87 -4.11 3.33
CA ALA A 32 -7.25 -4.72 4.61
C ALA A 32 -8.06 -5.99 4.37
N ASP A 33 -7.76 -7.01 5.15
CA ASP A 33 -8.47 -8.29 5.07
C ASP A 33 -8.61 -8.83 6.49
N ASN A 34 -9.73 -8.54 7.13
CA ASN A 34 -9.95 -8.87 8.54
C ASN A 34 -8.85 -8.27 9.41
N ASN A 35 -8.04 -9.10 10.05
CA ASN A 35 -6.98 -8.62 10.93
C ASN A 35 -5.63 -8.57 10.24
N THR A 36 -5.61 -8.72 8.93
CA THR A 36 -4.36 -8.70 8.17
C THR A 36 -4.38 -7.56 7.17
N THR A 37 -3.19 -7.23 6.70
CA THR A 37 -3.02 -6.25 5.63
C THR A 37 -2.20 -6.91 4.54
N ASP A 38 -2.72 -6.87 3.32
CA ASP A 38 -2.02 -7.42 2.16
C ASP A 38 -1.29 -6.30 1.44
N PHE A 39 0.00 -6.52 1.21
CA PHE A 39 0.83 -5.59 0.46
C PHE A 39 0.96 -6.10 -0.96
N VAL A 40 0.47 -5.33 -1.92
CA VAL A 40 0.55 -5.71 -3.33
C VAL A 40 1.69 -4.93 -3.97
N LEU A 41 2.65 -5.65 -4.50
CA LEU A 41 3.88 -5.07 -5.00
C LEU A 41 3.88 -4.98 -6.52
N CYS A 42 4.77 -4.15 -7.05
CA CYS A 42 4.81 -3.88 -8.48
C CYS A 42 5.20 -5.10 -9.32
N ASP A 43 5.80 -6.10 -8.70
CA ASP A 43 6.14 -7.35 -9.39
C ASP A 43 5.06 -8.41 -9.22
N ASN A 44 3.86 -8.00 -8.82
CA ASN A 44 2.69 -8.86 -8.62
C ASN A 44 2.78 -9.76 -7.39
N ARG A 45 3.79 -9.58 -6.55
CA ARG A 45 3.82 -10.33 -5.29
C ARG A 45 2.78 -9.76 -4.34
N ARG A 46 2.24 -10.63 -3.51
CA ARG A 46 1.27 -10.25 -2.50
C ARG A 46 1.75 -10.80 -1.16
N ILE A 47 2.02 -9.92 -0.22
CA ILE A 47 2.57 -10.31 1.07
C ILE A 47 1.61 -9.87 2.15
N SER A 48 1.24 -10.78 3.04
CA SER A 48 0.29 -10.50 4.10
C SER A 48 1.01 -10.29 5.42
N ALA A 49 0.54 -9.31 6.18
CA ALA A 49 1.05 -9.03 7.51
C ALA A 49 -0.09 -9.11 8.51
N PHE A 50 0.18 -9.63 9.69
CA PHE A 50 -0.85 -9.81 10.71
C PHE A 50 -1.00 -8.56 11.56
N LYS A 51 -1.27 -7.46 10.90
CA LYS A 51 -1.51 -6.18 11.54
C LYS A 51 -2.57 -5.44 10.75
N THR A 52 -3.25 -4.52 11.42
CA THR A 52 -4.31 -3.77 10.75
C THR A 52 -3.72 -2.69 9.85
N LEU A 53 -4.56 -2.23 8.93
CA LEU A 53 -4.16 -1.19 7.99
C LEU A 53 -3.71 0.08 8.72
N LYS A 54 -4.37 0.40 9.81
CA LYS A 54 -4.04 1.60 10.57
C LYS A 54 -2.62 1.57 11.10
N THR A 55 -2.13 0.38 11.46
CA THR A 55 -0.77 0.23 11.95
C THR A 55 0.25 0.73 10.94
N PHE A 56 -0.02 0.48 9.66
CA PHE A 56 0.90 0.87 8.61
C PHE A 56 0.67 2.29 8.11
N GLU A 57 -0.50 2.83 8.37
CA GLU A 57 -0.83 4.17 7.92
C GLU A 57 0.19 5.20 8.40
N ASP A 58 0.59 5.09 9.67
CA ASP A 58 1.54 6.02 10.25
C ASP A 58 2.98 5.70 9.87
N ALA A 59 3.25 4.46 9.48
CA ALA A 59 4.61 4.03 9.15
C ALA A 59 5.00 4.31 7.71
N LEU A 60 4.01 4.55 6.86
CA LEU A 60 4.27 4.78 5.45
C LEU A 60 4.58 6.25 5.17
N SER A 61 5.28 6.49 4.06
CA SER A 61 5.62 7.85 3.68
C SER A 61 4.37 8.60 3.24
N GLU A 62 4.53 9.92 3.09
CA GLU A 62 3.40 10.76 2.69
C GLU A 62 2.93 10.51 1.26
N ASN A 63 3.65 9.67 0.51
CA ASN A 63 3.19 9.27 -0.81
C ASN A 63 2.02 8.30 -0.77
N PHE A 64 1.74 7.75 0.40
CA PHE A 64 0.66 6.79 0.58
C PHE A 64 -0.57 7.49 1.12
N VAL A 65 -1.70 7.27 0.46
CA VAL A 65 -2.94 7.95 0.78
C VAL A 65 -4.02 6.92 1.08
N ARG A 66 -4.72 7.12 2.18
CA ARG A 66 -5.84 6.25 2.53
C ARG A 66 -7.08 6.73 1.80
N ILE A 67 -7.49 6.00 0.78
CA ILE A 67 -8.63 6.39 -0.06
C ILE A 67 -9.91 5.66 0.31
N HIS A 68 -9.81 4.66 1.16
CA HIS A 68 -10.95 3.83 1.52
C HIS A 68 -10.63 3.15 2.84
N HIS A 69 -11.66 2.73 3.57
CA HIS A 69 -11.40 2.05 4.84
C HIS A 69 -10.64 0.74 4.64
N LYS A 70 -10.63 0.20 3.43
CA LYS A 70 -9.92 -1.03 3.12
C LYS A 70 -8.63 -0.81 2.33
N TYR A 71 -8.35 0.40 1.86
CA TYR A 71 -7.22 0.61 0.95
C TYR A 71 -6.37 1.80 1.31
N ILE A 72 -5.06 1.57 1.30
CA ILE A 72 -4.07 2.64 1.27
C ILE A 72 -3.30 2.45 -0.03
N VAL A 73 -3.21 3.50 -0.84
CA VAL A 73 -2.59 3.39 -2.16
C VAL A 73 -1.36 4.28 -2.26
N ASN A 74 -0.42 3.84 -3.05
CA ASN A 74 0.77 4.64 -3.34
C ASN A 74 0.41 5.59 -4.48
N SER A 75 0.41 6.89 -4.18
CA SER A 75 0.00 7.90 -5.16
C SER A 75 0.82 7.83 -6.44
N LYS A 76 2.04 7.33 -6.34
CA LYS A 76 2.91 7.19 -7.50
C LYS A 76 2.31 6.26 -8.56
N TYR A 77 1.48 5.33 -8.15
CA TYR A 77 0.88 4.35 -9.07
C TYR A 77 -0.55 4.67 -9.45
N ILE A 78 -1.12 5.73 -8.90
CA ILE A 78 -2.51 6.09 -9.22
C ILE A 78 -2.57 6.66 -10.63
N SER A 79 -3.34 6.00 -11.50
CA SER A 79 -3.59 6.51 -12.84
C SER A 79 -4.83 7.38 -12.87
N LYS A 80 -5.86 6.99 -12.11
CA LYS A 80 -7.11 7.71 -12.14
C LYS A 80 -7.97 7.32 -10.95
N ILE A 81 -8.70 8.28 -10.41
CA ILE A 81 -9.73 8.03 -9.42
C ILE A 81 -11.03 8.56 -9.98
N SER A 82 -12.03 7.70 -10.10
CA SER A 82 -13.35 8.09 -10.58
C SER A 82 -14.31 8.06 -9.43
N PHE A 83 -14.75 9.23 -8.98
CA PHE A 83 -15.70 9.31 -7.88
C PHE A 83 -17.10 8.90 -8.34
N GLY A 84 -17.42 9.15 -9.61
CA GLY A 84 -18.69 8.74 -10.14
C GLY A 84 -18.88 7.24 -10.20
N LYS A 85 -17.82 6.55 -10.59
CA LYS A 85 -17.82 5.09 -10.66
C LYS A 85 -17.34 4.45 -9.38
N GLN A 86 -16.81 5.24 -8.47
CA GLN A 86 -16.26 4.77 -7.19
C GLN A 86 -15.17 3.71 -7.38
N ILE A 87 -14.24 4.02 -8.26
CA ILE A 87 -13.09 3.14 -8.52
C ILE A 87 -11.79 3.91 -8.51
N CYS A 88 -10.72 3.20 -8.24
CA CYS A 88 -9.38 3.74 -8.31
C CYS A 88 -8.55 2.82 -9.21
N ILE A 89 -7.91 3.41 -10.20
CA ILE A 89 -7.07 2.65 -11.12
C ILE A 89 -5.61 2.87 -10.75
N LEU A 90 -4.94 1.78 -10.43
CA LEU A 90 -3.55 1.79 -9.98
C LEU A 90 -2.72 1.02 -10.99
N SER A 91 -2.03 1.74 -11.85
CA SER A 91 -1.27 1.12 -12.91
C SER A 91 -2.20 0.27 -13.77
N THR A 92 -2.13 -1.06 -13.66
CA THR A 92 -2.99 -1.96 -14.43
C THR A 92 -4.13 -2.55 -13.61
N LYS A 93 -4.26 -2.14 -12.35
CA LYS A 93 -5.26 -2.72 -11.45
C LYS A 93 -6.39 -1.72 -11.20
N THR A 94 -7.60 -2.24 -11.12
CA THR A 94 -8.78 -1.42 -10.81
C THR A 94 -9.35 -1.89 -9.47
N LYS A 95 -9.62 -0.95 -8.59
CA LYS A 95 -10.16 -1.26 -7.28
C LYS A 95 -11.46 -0.52 -7.04
N ASP A 96 -12.43 -1.23 -6.48
CA ASP A 96 -13.72 -0.67 -6.12
C ASP A 96 -13.55 0.03 -4.77
N ILE A 97 -13.83 1.33 -4.73
CA ILE A 97 -13.73 2.11 -3.51
C ILE A 97 -15.08 2.57 -3.01
N SER A 98 -16.15 1.88 -3.40
CA SER A 98 -17.47 2.20 -2.89
C SER A 98 -17.54 1.88 -1.39
N PRO A 99 -18.35 2.65 -0.64
CA PRO A 99 -18.45 2.47 0.83
C PRO A 99 -19.05 1.13 1.22
#